data_a95b2217621eb7fe986f41e284420845
#
_entry.id   a95b2217621eb7fe986f41e284420845
#
_cell.length_a   1.000
_cell.length_b   1.000
_cell.length_c   1.000
_cell.angle_alpha   90.00
_cell.angle_beta   90.00
_cell.angle_gamma   90.00
#
_symmetry.space_group_name_H-M   'P 1'
#
loop_
_entity.id
_entity.type
_entity.pdbx_description
1 polymer ?
#
loop_
_entity_poly.entity_id
_entity_poly.type
_entity_poly.pdbx_seq_one_letter_code
_entity_poly.pdbx_strand_id
1 'polypeptide(L)'
;NYDYTFSIFKSGSDPTQTASADIYILTQEELDNEYSDPEAVNYKLIGTDCYSIESTHLDFSAADRYKPVTVSLDPESIKTMIAAQPDAVWVLPLQVVSENDSVNSEKNELFLQITGVITPSFGFGSSAVSVKEYSYGFAVAEKVTLGLDTENSWEISCEFGVDDAYRTAYNTKNKTIFQALPEGSYSFQDQMTLSPGTTTTELPVTINSDQLQPGDYMLSIRIESVSIFGISSTNDVYPLAIRILGPQLDRTNWTIEANTQEPNGEGSGNGVPSCALDGNPSTYWHSSWQSGSHALPHELIIDTKESYTFTQFGLMQRQHDSYMDA
;
A
#
# COMPACT_ATOMS: atom_id res chain seq x y z
N ASN A 1 7.65 -23.17 8.26
CA ASN A 1 8.49 -23.84 7.27
C ASN A 1 7.94 -23.58 5.88
N TYR A 2 8.80 -23.61 4.90
CA TYR A 2 8.44 -23.55 3.48
C TYR A 2 8.77 -24.91 2.86
N ASP A 3 7.77 -25.56 2.24
CA ASP A 3 7.93 -26.89 1.66
C ASP A 3 8.13 -26.80 0.14
N TYR A 4 9.24 -27.34 -0.34
CA TYR A 4 9.54 -27.50 -1.75
C TYR A 4 9.44 -28.98 -2.12
N THR A 5 8.55 -29.35 -3.03
CA THR A 5 8.35 -30.75 -3.44
C THR A 5 8.77 -30.94 -4.89
N PHE A 6 9.57 -31.94 -5.15
CA PHE A 6 9.95 -32.42 -6.48
C PHE A 6 9.68 -33.91 -6.60
N SER A 7 9.85 -34.48 -7.78
CA SER A 7 9.58 -35.92 -8.01
C SER A 7 10.77 -36.60 -8.64
N ILE A 8 11.09 -37.79 -8.11
CA ILE A 8 12.03 -38.73 -8.72
C ILE A 8 11.23 -39.72 -9.57
N PHE A 9 11.63 -39.89 -10.81
CA PHE A 9 10.94 -40.76 -11.77
C PHE A 9 11.67 -42.04 -12.00
N LYS A 10 10.94 -43.17 -11.95
CA LYS A 10 11.38 -44.47 -12.41
C LYS A 10 11.06 -44.60 -13.90
N SER A 11 12.08 -44.88 -14.72
CA SER A 11 11.97 -45.09 -16.17
C SER A 11 12.80 -46.29 -16.60
N GLY A 12 12.57 -46.79 -17.81
CA GLY A 12 13.31 -47.93 -18.35
C GLY A 12 12.47 -48.74 -19.34
N SER A 13 13.05 -49.73 -19.97
CA SER A 13 12.41 -50.60 -20.95
C SER A 13 11.36 -51.53 -20.34
N ASP A 14 11.48 -51.87 -19.06
CA ASP A 14 10.50 -52.61 -18.29
C ASP A 14 10.07 -51.82 -17.04
N PRO A 15 9.00 -51.07 -17.15
CA PRO A 15 8.53 -50.20 -16.04
C PRO A 15 7.91 -51.01 -14.88
N THR A 16 7.72 -52.32 -15.01
CA THR A 16 7.15 -53.20 -13.98
C THR A 16 8.19 -53.71 -12.97
N GLN A 17 9.47 -53.46 -13.20
CA GLN A 17 10.52 -53.76 -12.23
C GLN A 17 10.42 -52.88 -11.00
N THR A 18 10.82 -53.40 -9.85
CA THR A 18 11.06 -52.61 -8.65
C THR A 18 12.38 -51.85 -8.80
N ALA A 19 12.57 -50.78 -8.09
CA ALA A 19 13.80 -49.99 -8.03
C ALA A 19 13.96 -49.34 -6.66
N SER A 20 15.20 -48.99 -6.31
CA SER A 20 15.47 -48.16 -5.14
C SER A 20 16.45 -47.03 -5.48
N ALA A 21 16.31 -45.91 -4.80
CA ALA A 21 17.20 -44.79 -4.93
C ALA A 21 17.35 -44.04 -3.60
N ASP A 22 18.48 -43.39 -3.44
CA ASP A 22 18.74 -42.50 -2.31
C ASP A 22 18.94 -41.06 -2.78
N ILE A 23 18.58 -40.14 -1.93
CA ILE A 23 18.86 -38.70 -2.08
C ILE A 23 20.16 -38.43 -1.31
N TYR A 24 21.20 -38.14 -2.03
CA TYR A 24 22.50 -37.74 -1.51
C TYR A 24 22.60 -36.20 -1.54
N ILE A 25 23.14 -35.61 -0.49
CA ILE A 25 23.41 -34.18 -0.42
C ILE A 25 24.91 -34.02 -0.62
N LEU A 26 25.28 -33.28 -1.68
CA LEU A 26 26.69 -33.02 -1.95
C LEU A 26 27.34 -32.26 -0.79
N THR A 27 28.55 -32.66 -0.45
CA THR A 27 29.37 -31.95 0.55
C THR A 27 29.89 -30.60 0.02
N GLN A 28 30.36 -29.73 0.92
CA GLN A 28 31.01 -28.49 0.49
C GLN A 28 32.28 -28.77 -0.35
N GLU A 29 33.02 -29.83 -0.06
CA GLU A 29 34.23 -30.21 -0.80
C GLU A 29 33.88 -30.61 -2.25
N GLU A 30 32.80 -31.38 -2.44
CA GLU A 30 32.30 -31.72 -3.77
C GLU A 30 31.82 -30.51 -4.54
N LEU A 31 31.09 -29.61 -3.88
CA LEU A 31 30.70 -28.33 -4.48
C LEU A 31 31.89 -27.48 -4.92
N ASP A 32 32.91 -27.39 -4.09
CA ASP A 32 34.12 -26.60 -4.37
C ASP A 32 34.94 -27.20 -5.51
N ASN A 33 34.97 -28.53 -5.64
CA ASN A 33 35.78 -29.21 -6.64
C ASN A 33 35.08 -29.35 -8.01
N GLU A 34 33.77 -29.51 -8.03
CA GLU A 34 33.06 -29.91 -9.24
C GLU A 34 32.15 -28.77 -9.81
N TYR A 35 31.66 -27.86 -8.96
CA TYR A 35 30.63 -26.91 -9.34
C TYR A 35 31.02 -25.46 -9.10
N SER A 36 31.88 -25.16 -8.15
CA SER A 36 32.32 -23.79 -7.88
C SER A 36 33.42 -23.37 -8.83
N ASP A 37 33.27 -22.15 -9.37
CA ASP A 37 34.31 -21.45 -10.11
C ASP A 37 34.68 -20.18 -9.30
N PRO A 38 35.89 -20.12 -8.73
CA PRO A 38 36.30 -18.97 -7.92
C PRO A 38 36.25 -17.62 -8.66
N GLU A 39 36.30 -17.66 -10.01
CA GLU A 39 36.22 -16.45 -10.84
C GLU A 39 34.79 -16.10 -11.26
N ALA A 40 33.81 -17.04 -11.11
CA ALA A 40 32.43 -16.84 -11.51
C ALA A 40 31.43 -17.00 -10.34
N VAL A 41 31.32 -18.22 -9.77
CA VAL A 41 30.36 -18.53 -8.71
C VAL A 41 30.99 -19.45 -7.68
N ASN A 42 30.95 -19.03 -6.41
CA ASN A 42 31.37 -19.85 -5.28
C ASN A 42 30.14 -20.27 -4.46
N TYR A 43 29.69 -21.49 -4.67
CA TYR A 43 28.56 -22.07 -3.96
C TYR A 43 28.89 -22.39 -2.51
N LYS A 44 27.94 -22.11 -1.62
CA LYS A 44 27.98 -22.47 -0.20
C LYS A 44 26.84 -23.41 0.14
N LEU A 45 27.18 -24.54 0.77
CA LEU A 45 26.18 -25.48 1.27
C LEU A 45 25.40 -24.85 2.42
N ILE A 46 24.05 -24.90 2.38
CA ILE A 46 23.24 -24.44 3.49
C ILE A 46 23.41 -25.30 4.73
N GLY A 47 23.27 -24.72 5.92
CA GLY A 47 23.38 -25.43 7.19
C GLY A 47 22.30 -26.51 7.35
N THR A 48 22.62 -27.58 8.06
CA THR A 48 21.68 -28.67 8.32
C THR A 48 20.52 -28.30 9.21
N ASP A 49 20.57 -27.16 9.88
CA ASP A 49 19.50 -26.52 10.64
C ASP A 49 18.53 -25.73 9.74
N CYS A 50 18.92 -25.50 8.48
CA CYS A 50 18.11 -24.75 7.53
C CYS A 50 17.06 -25.58 6.79
N TYR A 51 17.15 -26.92 6.85
CA TYR A 51 16.23 -27.79 6.11
C TYR A 51 16.04 -29.14 6.79
N SER A 52 14.98 -29.86 6.38
CA SER A 52 14.78 -31.29 6.66
C SER A 52 14.18 -31.99 5.44
N ILE A 53 14.51 -33.27 5.27
CA ILE A 53 13.92 -34.13 4.25
C ILE A 53 13.35 -35.35 4.99
N GLU A 54 12.02 -35.61 4.81
CA GLU A 54 11.32 -36.66 5.58
C GLU A 54 11.90 -38.03 5.33
N SER A 55 12.25 -38.36 4.07
CA SER A 55 12.91 -39.58 3.69
C SER A 55 13.90 -39.35 2.55
N THR A 56 15.13 -39.78 2.75
CA THR A 56 16.15 -39.77 1.71
C THR A 56 16.22 -41.09 0.97
N HIS A 57 15.56 -42.15 1.44
CA HIS A 57 15.48 -43.47 0.76
C HIS A 57 14.12 -43.65 0.10
N LEU A 58 14.12 -44.12 -1.15
CA LEU A 58 12.94 -44.24 -2.00
C LEU A 58 12.84 -45.64 -2.58
N ASP A 59 11.83 -46.40 -2.17
CA ASP A 59 11.49 -47.72 -2.75
C ASP A 59 10.40 -47.57 -3.79
N PHE A 60 10.65 -48.03 -5.00
CA PHE A 60 9.66 -48.04 -6.10
C PHE A 60 9.12 -49.43 -6.30
N SER A 61 7.86 -49.63 -6.04
CA SER A 61 7.11 -50.83 -6.42
C SER A 61 6.94 -50.93 -7.94
N ALA A 62 6.49 -52.06 -8.43
CA ALA A 62 6.17 -52.29 -9.85
C ALA A 62 5.17 -51.25 -10.40
N ALA A 63 4.26 -50.76 -9.58
CA ALA A 63 3.22 -49.80 -9.97
C ALA A 63 3.70 -48.34 -9.97
N ASP A 64 4.74 -48.01 -9.21
CA ASP A 64 5.22 -46.67 -9.06
C ASP A 64 5.90 -46.15 -10.35
N ARG A 65 5.60 -44.96 -10.72
CA ARG A 65 6.24 -44.22 -11.83
C ARG A 65 7.09 -43.06 -11.32
N TYR A 66 6.72 -42.51 -10.21
CA TYR A 66 7.47 -41.45 -9.52
C TYR A 66 7.24 -41.52 -8.02
N LYS A 67 8.13 -40.92 -7.26
CA LYS A 67 7.99 -40.64 -5.83
C LYS A 67 8.22 -39.16 -5.59
N PRO A 68 7.31 -38.47 -4.87
CA PRO A 68 7.56 -37.10 -4.42
C PRO A 68 8.58 -37.11 -3.29
N VAL A 69 9.40 -36.07 -3.28
CA VAL A 69 10.34 -35.75 -2.19
C VAL A 69 10.09 -34.34 -1.76
N THR A 70 9.86 -34.13 -0.49
CA THR A 70 9.64 -32.81 0.09
C THR A 70 10.83 -32.40 0.92
N VAL A 71 11.36 -31.21 0.62
CA VAL A 71 12.34 -30.49 1.42
C VAL A 71 11.59 -29.41 2.17
N SER A 72 11.59 -29.50 3.49
CA SER A 72 11.04 -28.46 4.37
C SER A 72 12.16 -27.52 4.77
N LEU A 73 12.07 -26.26 4.37
CA LEU A 73 13.04 -25.21 4.66
C LEU A 73 12.62 -24.43 5.92
N ASP A 74 13.58 -24.11 6.78
CA ASP A 74 13.37 -23.23 7.94
C ASP A 74 13.76 -21.79 7.64
N PRO A 75 12.79 -20.86 7.44
CA PRO A 75 13.09 -19.49 7.08
C PRO A 75 13.90 -18.71 8.11
N GLU A 76 13.76 -19.00 9.42
CA GLU A 76 14.49 -18.25 10.45
C GLU A 76 15.97 -18.65 10.49
N SER A 77 16.28 -19.93 10.38
CA SER A 77 17.66 -20.42 10.26
C SER A 77 18.30 -19.89 8.96
N ILE A 78 17.58 -19.93 7.83
CA ILE A 78 18.04 -19.41 6.53
C ILE A 78 18.33 -17.90 6.63
N LYS A 79 17.44 -17.12 7.23
CA LYS A 79 17.62 -15.68 7.42
C LYS A 79 18.88 -15.36 8.24
N THR A 80 19.09 -16.13 9.30
CA THR A 80 20.28 -16.01 10.15
C THR A 80 21.56 -16.33 9.38
N MET A 81 21.54 -17.42 8.60
CA MET A 81 22.65 -17.84 7.76
C MET A 81 22.98 -16.79 6.69
N ILE A 82 21.98 -16.26 5.96
CA ILE A 82 22.19 -15.21 4.95
C ILE A 82 22.75 -13.93 5.60
N ALA A 83 22.25 -13.55 6.77
CA ALA A 83 22.73 -12.36 7.47
C ALA A 83 24.19 -12.48 7.90
N ALA A 84 24.68 -13.69 8.20
CA ALA A 84 26.06 -13.95 8.55
C ALA A 84 27.02 -13.82 7.35
N GLN A 85 26.59 -14.17 6.14
CA GLN A 85 27.36 -14.08 4.89
C GLN A 85 26.45 -13.67 3.72
N PRO A 86 26.14 -12.38 3.58
CA PRO A 86 25.16 -11.90 2.61
C PRO A 86 25.59 -12.03 1.14
N ASP A 87 26.89 -12.12 0.87
CA ASP A 87 27.43 -12.23 -0.49
C ASP A 87 27.61 -13.69 -0.95
N ALA A 88 27.31 -14.68 -0.09
CA ALA A 88 27.44 -16.09 -0.44
C ALA A 88 26.28 -16.55 -1.32
N VAL A 89 26.58 -17.43 -2.28
CA VAL A 89 25.57 -18.11 -3.10
C VAL A 89 25.20 -19.43 -2.42
N TRP A 90 24.16 -19.40 -1.61
CA TRP A 90 23.70 -20.53 -0.81
C TRP A 90 22.89 -21.52 -1.64
N VAL A 91 23.24 -22.83 -1.54
CA VAL A 91 22.56 -23.90 -2.27
C VAL A 91 22.32 -25.12 -1.38
N LEU A 92 21.24 -25.87 -1.64
CA LEU A 92 21.05 -27.24 -1.23
C LEU A 92 21.19 -28.13 -2.48
N PRO A 93 22.34 -28.78 -2.70
CA PRO A 93 22.60 -29.63 -3.84
C PRO A 93 22.15 -31.05 -3.52
N LEU A 94 21.18 -31.55 -4.26
CA LEU A 94 20.62 -32.90 -4.11
C LEU A 94 21.02 -33.75 -5.32
N GLN A 95 21.48 -34.96 -5.07
CA GLN A 95 21.81 -35.92 -6.11
C GLN A 95 21.05 -37.23 -5.87
N VAL A 96 20.47 -37.80 -6.92
CA VAL A 96 19.90 -39.16 -6.87
C VAL A 96 20.99 -40.15 -7.13
N VAL A 97 21.16 -41.12 -6.22
CA VAL A 97 22.10 -42.23 -6.32
C VAL A 97 21.37 -43.56 -6.13
N SER A 98 21.92 -44.64 -6.62
CA SER A 98 21.42 -46.00 -6.36
C SER A 98 22.58 -47.00 -6.38
N GLU A 99 22.56 -47.93 -5.43
CA GLU A 99 23.54 -49.01 -5.42
C GLU A 99 23.16 -50.14 -6.39
N ASN A 100 21.87 -50.31 -6.69
CA ASN A 100 21.33 -51.47 -7.38
C ASN A 100 20.79 -51.17 -8.77
N ASP A 101 20.47 -49.91 -9.05
CA ASP A 101 19.81 -49.46 -10.28
C ASP A 101 20.65 -48.40 -11.01
N SER A 102 20.47 -48.33 -12.32
CA SER A 102 21.11 -47.28 -13.12
C SER A 102 20.43 -45.92 -12.94
N VAL A 103 21.19 -44.89 -12.67
CA VAL A 103 20.71 -43.51 -12.57
C VAL A 103 21.07 -42.75 -13.84
N ASN A 104 20.18 -41.90 -14.32
CA ASN A 104 20.44 -41.04 -15.47
C ASN A 104 21.36 -39.89 -15.07
N SER A 105 22.62 -39.96 -15.45
CA SER A 105 23.64 -38.95 -15.08
C SER A 105 23.40 -37.54 -15.61
N GLU A 106 22.50 -37.34 -16.59
CA GLU A 106 22.16 -36.02 -17.11
C GLU A 106 21.00 -35.35 -16.35
N LYS A 107 20.33 -36.11 -15.42
CA LYS A 107 19.12 -35.66 -14.72
C LYS A 107 19.05 -36.15 -13.27
N ASN A 108 20.18 -36.44 -12.65
CA ASN A 108 20.24 -36.94 -11.27
C ASN A 108 20.53 -35.85 -10.23
N GLU A 109 20.64 -34.57 -10.64
CA GLU A 109 21.00 -33.49 -9.76
C GLU A 109 19.92 -32.39 -9.74
N LEU A 110 19.73 -31.79 -8.56
CA LEU A 110 18.88 -30.65 -8.35
C LEU A 110 19.55 -29.70 -7.35
N PHE A 111 19.83 -28.47 -7.80
CA PHE A 111 20.37 -27.42 -6.96
C PHE A 111 19.24 -26.45 -6.56
N LEU A 112 18.90 -26.44 -5.29
CA LEU A 112 17.97 -25.45 -4.74
C LEU A 112 18.79 -24.24 -4.26
N GLN A 113 18.81 -23.19 -5.06
CA GLN A 113 19.49 -21.95 -4.69
C GLN A 113 18.59 -21.12 -3.78
N ILE A 114 19.13 -20.70 -2.65
CA ILE A 114 18.45 -19.84 -1.67
C ILE A 114 18.83 -18.39 -1.95
N THR A 115 17.91 -17.61 -2.48
CA THR A 115 18.14 -16.21 -2.85
C THR A 115 17.73 -15.22 -1.77
N GLY A 116 16.95 -15.64 -0.78
CA GLY A 116 16.50 -14.81 0.32
C GLY A 116 15.30 -15.38 1.06
N VAL A 117 14.93 -14.71 2.13
CA VAL A 117 13.70 -14.98 2.88
C VAL A 117 12.81 -13.75 2.80
N ILE A 118 11.64 -13.91 2.21
CA ILE A 118 10.60 -12.90 2.25
C ILE A 118 9.90 -13.01 3.60
N THR A 119 9.89 -11.92 4.36
CA THR A 119 9.06 -11.81 5.58
C THR A 119 7.82 -11.00 5.20
N PRO A 120 6.68 -11.64 4.97
CA PRO A 120 5.48 -10.94 4.60
C PRO A 120 5.06 -9.92 5.66
N SER A 121 4.52 -8.79 5.21
CA SER A 121 3.92 -7.80 6.09
C SER A 121 2.51 -7.43 5.63
N PHE A 122 1.61 -7.27 6.62
CA PHE A 122 0.23 -6.89 6.40
C PHE A 122 0.06 -5.40 6.68
N GLY A 123 -0.55 -4.66 5.78
CA GLY A 123 -0.66 -3.22 5.91
C GLY A 123 -1.76 -2.60 5.06
N PHE A 124 -2.01 -1.33 5.27
CA PHE A 124 -2.85 -0.54 4.38
C PHE A 124 -2.15 -0.29 3.04
N GLY A 125 -2.91 -0.16 1.97
CA GLY A 125 -2.36 0.13 0.64
C GLY A 125 -1.65 1.49 0.54
N SER A 126 -1.96 2.41 1.45
CA SER A 126 -1.30 3.70 1.58
C SER A 126 -1.49 4.26 2.99
N SER A 127 -0.48 4.95 3.49
CA SER A 127 -0.53 5.79 4.70
C SER A 127 -0.47 7.30 4.38
N ALA A 128 -0.56 7.66 3.10
CA ALA A 128 -0.53 9.05 2.67
C ALA A 128 -1.82 9.79 3.06
N VAL A 129 -1.67 10.97 3.66
CA VAL A 129 -2.80 11.85 3.97
C VAL A 129 -3.23 12.60 2.73
N SER A 130 -4.48 12.38 2.32
CA SER A 130 -5.16 13.14 1.27
C SER A 130 -6.50 13.59 1.81
N VAL A 131 -6.75 14.91 1.82
CA VAL A 131 -8.00 15.46 2.33
C VAL A 131 -9.10 15.30 1.28
N LYS A 132 -10.15 14.59 1.64
CA LYS A 132 -11.36 14.44 0.81
C LYS A 132 -12.43 15.42 1.26
N GLU A 133 -13.06 16.10 0.33
CA GLU A 133 -14.08 17.11 0.61
C GLU A 133 -15.48 16.55 0.41
N TYR A 134 -16.35 16.77 1.39
CA TYR A 134 -17.75 16.34 1.37
C TYR A 134 -18.69 17.47 1.79
N SER A 135 -19.85 17.52 1.17
CA SER A 135 -20.89 18.45 1.59
C SER A 135 -21.52 18.00 2.91
N TYR A 136 -21.89 18.95 3.75
CA TYR A 136 -22.64 18.72 4.98
C TYR A 136 -23.98 17.99 4.71
N GLY A 137 -24.36 17.08 5.59
CA GLY A 137 -25.67 16.42 5.57
C GLY A 137 -25.74 15.13 4.73
N PHE A 138 -24.62 14.60 4.23
CA PHE A 138 -24.60 13.36 3.45
C PHE A 138 -23.79 12.26 4.15
N ALA A 139 -24.28 11.02 4.08
CA ALA A 139 -23.47 9.87 4.45
C ALA A 139 -22.44 9.59 3.36
N VAL A 140 -21.21 9.31 3.78
CA VAL A 140 -20.09 9.02 2.89
C VAL A 140 -19.63 7.59 3.13
N ALA A 141 -19.48 6.80 2.07
CA ALA A 141 -18.90 5.47 2.11
C ALA A 141 -17.50 5.51 1.47
N GLU A 142 -16.52 5.14 2.25
CA GLU A 142 -15.12 5.00 1.82
C GLU A 142 -14.72 3.54 1.83
N LYS A 143 -13.75 3.18 0.98
CA LYS A 143 -13.15 1.87 0.90
C LYS A 143 -11.65 2.00 1.11
N VAL A 144 -11.18 1.38 2.17
CA VAL A 144 -9.76 1.42 2.53
C VAL A 144 -9.13 0.10 2.16
N THR A 145 -8.23 0.12 1.19
CA THR A 145 -7.51 -1.08 0.74
C THR A 145 -6.45 -1.46 1.76
N LEU A 146 -6.38 -2.75 2.08
CA LEU A 146 -5.35 -3.35 2.92
C LEU A 146 -5.01 -4.75 2.44
N GLY A 147 -3.87 -5.27 2.84
CA GLY A 147 -3.48 -6.61 2.42
C GLY A 147 -2.03 -6.94 2.72
N LEU A 148 -1.61 -8.05 2.14
CA LEU A 148 -0.26 -8.58 2.23
C LEU A 148 0.59 -8.03 1.07
N ASP A 149 1.87 -7.81 1.31
CA ASP A 149 2.85 -7.33 0.33
C ASP A 149 3.43 -8.44 -0.57
N THR A 150 2.91 -9.66 -0.46
CA THR A 150 3.29 -10.83 -1.26
C THR A 150 2.08 -11.71 -1.59
N GLU A 151 2.29 -12.76 -2.37
CA GLU A 151 1.27 -13.79 -2.62
C GLU A 151 0.76 -14.40 -1.31
N ASN A 152 -0.55 -14.62 -1.22
CA ASN A 152 -1.20 -15.13 -0.03
C ASN A 152 -1.70 -16.56 -0.22
N SER A 153 -1.20 -17.48 0.60
CA SER A 153 -1.69 -18.87 0.68
C SER A 153 -2.42 -19.18 1.99
N TRP A 154 -2.65 -18.17 2.84
CA TRP A 154 -3.19 -18.33 4.19
C TRP A 154 -4.49 -17.57 4.39
N GLU A 155 -5.26 -18.01 5.38
CA GLU A 155 -6.35 -17.20 5.95
C GLU A 155 -5.74 -16.29 7.04
N ILE A 156 -5.88 -14.98 6.87
CA ILE A 156 -5.30 -13.97 7.75
C ILE A 156 -6.41 -13.16 8.38
N SER A 157 -6.56 -13.25 9.69
CA SER A 157 -7.46 -12.39 10.46
C SER A 157 -6.71 -11.16 10.96
N CYS A 158 -7.37 -10.00 10.91
CA CYS A 158 -6.82 -8.74 11.41
C CYS A 158 -7.86 -7.97 12.21
N GLU A 159 -7.39 -7.21 13.19
CA GLU A 159 -8.19 -6.35 14.05
C GLU A 159 -7.78 -4.89 13.88
N PHE A 160 -8.77 -4.00 14.02
CA PHE A 160 -8.59 -2.56 13.81
C PHE A 160 -9.08 -1.76 14.99
N GLY A 161 -8.39 -0.66 15.27
CA GLY A 161 -8.80 0.34 16.24
C GLY A 161 -8.59 1.77 15.73
N VAL A 162 -8.99 2.74 16.54
CA VAL A 162 -8.77 4.16 16.26
C VAL A 162 -7.54 4.64 17.01
N ASP A 163 -6.63 5.31 16.32
CA ASP A 163 -5.39 5.87 16.87
C ASP A 163 -5.40 7.41 16.89
N ASP A 164 -5.99 7.98 17.91
CA ASP A 164 -5.99 9.44 18.13
C ASP A 164 -4.60 10.03 18.40
N ALA A 165 -3.66 9.21 18.89
CA ALA A 165 -2.29 9.67 19.11
C ALA A 165 -1.59 9.95 17.76
N TYR A 166 -1.87 9.14 16.72
CA TYR A 166 -1.38 9.41 15.37
C TYR A 166 -1.87 10.76 14.86
N ARG A 167 -3.17 11.05 14.93
CA ARG A 167 -3.75 12.34 14.52
C ARG A 167 -3.08 13.51 15.24
N THR A 168 -2.90 13.39 16.54
CA THR A 168 -2.26 14.44 17.37
C THR A 168 -0.81 14.67 16.95
N ALA A 169 -0.04 13.60 16.75
CA ALA A 169 1.35 13.67 16.27
C ALA A 169 1.43 14.26 14.86
N TYR A 170 0.50 13.86 13.97
CA TYR A 170 0.41 14.39 12.61
C TYR A 170 0.16 15.91 12.61
N ASN A 171 -0.82 16.38 13.39
CA ASN A 171 -1.13 17.81 13.55
C ASN A 171 0.10 18.59 14.01
N THR A 172 0.79 18.10 15.02
CA THR A 172 2.00 18.76 15.56
C THR A 172 3.10 18.85 14.51
N LYS A 173 3.38 17.74 13.81
CA LYS A 173 4.45 17.66 12.80
C LYS A 173 4.17 18.55 11.59
N ASN A 174 2.91 18.56 11.12
CA ASN A 174 2.54 19.21 9.86
C ASN A 174 1.88 20.60 10.06
N LYS A 175 1.73 21.04 11.31
CA LYS A 175 1.06 22.30 11.68
C LYS A 175 -0.38 22.36 11.17
N THR A 176 -1.07 21.24 11.21
CA THR A 176 -2.49 21.10 10.87
C THR A 176 -3.36 21.09 12.13
N ILE A 177 -4.69 21.18 11.94
CA ILE A 177 -5.65 21.27 13.05
C ILE A 177 -6.80 20.25 12.87
N PHE A 178 -6.52 19.08 12.30
CA PHE A 178 -7.55 18.06 12.17
C PHE A 178 -8.18 17.70 13.52
N GLN A 179 -9.50 17.74 13.57
CA GLN A 179 -10.27 17.31 14.72
C GLN A 179 -10.47 15.78 14.69
N ALA A 180 -10.69 15.16 15.86
CA ALA A 180 -11.16 13.79 15.91
C ALA A 180 -12.59 13.72 15.37
N LEU A 181 -12.93 12.64 14.65
CA LEU A 181 -14.32 12.35 14.34
C LEU A 181 -15.04 11.96 15.65
N PRO A 182 -16.17 12.60 15.99
CA PRO A 182 -16.94 12.25 17.17
C PRO A 182 -17.42 10.79 17.11
N GLU A 183 -17.53 10.16 18.26
CA GLU A 183 -18.14 8.84 18.37
C GLU A 183 -19.56 8.84 17.80
N GLY A 184 -19.90 7.82 17.01
CA GLY A 184 -21.19 7.71 16.29
C GLY A 184 -21.23 8.43 14.94
N SER A 185 -20.29 9.32 14.62
CA SER A 185 -20.19 9.94 13.30
C SER A 185 -19.50 9.07 12.26
N TYR A 186 -18.96 7.93 12.62
CA TYR A 186 -18.34 6.97 11.72
C TYR A 186 -18.60 5.54 12.16
N SER A 187 -18.42 4.59 11.23
CA SER A 187 -18.41 3.17 11.52
C SER A 187 -17.50 2.41 10.54
N PHE A 188 -16.85 1.38 11.02
CA PHE A 188 -16.14 0.37 10.25
C PHE A 188 -16.15 -0.96 11.03
N GLN A 189 -15.79 -2.06 10.36
CA GLN A 189 -15.64 -3.35 11.01
C GLN A 189 -14.35 -3.37 11.82
N ASP A 190 -14.42 -3.80 13.08
CA ASP A 190 -13.26 -3.94 13.96
C ASP A 190 -12.40 -5.18 13.64
N GLN A 191 -12.92 -6.10 12.83
CA GLN A 191 -12.24 -7.31 12.40
C GLN A 191 -12.52 -7.62 10.92
N MET A 192 -11.52 -8.17 10.24
CA MET A 192 -11.64 -8.68 8.87
C MET A 192 -10.78 -9.92 8.66
N THR A 193 -11.11 -10.67 7.61
CA THR A 193 -10.33 -11.83 7.17
C THR A 193 -9.94 -11.69 5.71
N LEU A 194 -8.66 -11.88 5.41
CA LEU A 194 -8.14 -12.02 4.06
C LEU A 194 -8.06 -13.50 3.71
N SER A 195 -8.76 -13.91 2.65
CA SER A 195 -8.83 -15.32 2.23
C SER A 195 -7.57 -15.75 1.46
N PRO A 196 -7.21 -17.05 1.50
CA PRO A 196 -6.15 -17.60 0.66
C PRO A 196 -6.39 -17.29 -0.83
N GLY A 197 -5.32 -17.01 -1.56
CA GLY A 197 -5.35 -16.65 -2.98
C GLY A 197 -5.70 -15.19 -3.26
N THR A 198 -6.02 -14.38 -2.23
CA THR A 198 -6.22 -12.93 -2.36
C THR A 198 -5.11 -12.18 -1.63
N THR A 199 -4.53 -11.17 -2.27
CA THR A 199 -3.47 -10.35 -1.65
C THR A 199 -4.02 -9.10 -0.99
N THR A 200 -5.20 -8.63 -1.39
CA THR A 200 -5.80 -7.40 -0.87
C THR A 200 -7.29 -7.58 -0.58
N THR A 201 -7.80 -6.76 0.32
CA THR A 201 -9.23 -6.63 0.62
C THR A 201 -9.57 -5.15 0.88
N GLU A 202 -10.85 -4.82 1.05
CA GLU A 202 -11.31 -3.46 1.32
C GLU A 202 -12.04 -3.42 2.66
N LEU A 203 -11.62 -2.52 3.54
CA LEU A 203 -12.35 -2.16 4.76
C LEU A 203 -13.34 -1.05 4.43
N PRO A 204 -14.66 -1.32 4.49
CA PRO A 204 -15.67 -0.29 4.32
C PRO A 204 -15.69 0.64 5.54
N VAL A 205 -15.67 1.95 5.29
CA VAL A 205 -15.78 2.99 6.33
C VAL A 205 -16.93 3.90 5.96
N THR A 206 -17.89 4.07 6.86
CA THR A 206 -19.01 4.99 6.68
C THR A 206 -18.82 6.21 7.58
N ILE A 207 -19.05 7.41 7.03
CA ILE A 207 -19.02 8.69 7.75
C ILE A 207 -20.42 9.31 7.66
N ASN A 208 -21.02 9.65 8.78
CA ASN A 208 -22.30 10.34 8.89
C ASN A 208 -22.03 11.83 9.04
N SER A 209 -21.93 12.54 7.93
CA SER A 209 -21.58 13.98 7.94
C SER A 209 -22.65 14.90 8.50
N ASP A 210 -23.90 14.43 8.66
CA ASP A 210 -24.98 15.15 9.32
C ASP A 210 -24.74 15.37 10.82
N GLN A 211 -23.85 14.57 11.42
CA GLN A 211 -23.42 14.69 12.82
C GLN A 211 -22.17 15.55 13.00
N LEU A 212 -21.58 16.01 11.89
CA LEU A 212 -20.35 16.80 11.89
C LEU A 212 -20.65 18.28 11.64
N GLN A 213 -19.93 19.16 12.29
CA GLN A 213 -19.89 20.55 11.91
C GLN A 213 -18.93 20.74 10.70
N PRO A 214 -19.10 21.80 9.91
CA PRO A 214 -18.09 22.15 8.91
C PRO A 214 -16.70 22.27 9.53
N GLY A 215 -15.71 21.67 8.88
CA GLY A 215 -14.33 21.62 9.41
C GLY A 215 -13.50 20.47 8.87
N ASP A 216 -12.25 20.41 9.33
CA ASP A 216 -11.28 19.38 8.95
C ASP A 216 -11.20 18.33 10.03
N TYR A 217 -11.36 17.06 9.65
CA TYR A 217 -11.35 15.90 10.54
C TYR A 217 -10.36 14.83 10.05
N MET A 218 -9.86 14.03 10.97
CA MET A 218 -9.06 12.85 10.64
C MET A 218 -9.49 11.66 11.50
N LEU A 219 -9.85 10.56 10.84
CA LEU A 219 -10.01 9.25 11.44
C LEU A 219 -8.75 8.43 11.12
N SER A 220 -7.94 8.16 12.14
CA SER A 220 -6.74 7.34 12.00
C SER A 220 -7.07 5.90 12.37
N ILE A 221 -7.21 5.02 11.37
CA ILE A 221 -7.50 3.60 11.57
C ILE A 221 -6.17 2.86 11.66
N ARG A 222 -5.94 2.15 12.77
CA ARG A 222 -4.73 1.35 13.00
C ARG A 222 -5.03 -0.14 12.89
N ILE A 223 -4.12 -0.90 12.33
CA ILE A 223 -4.08 -2.35 12.45
C ILE A 223 -3.50 -2.68 13.83
N GLU A 224 -4.32 -3.26 14.71
CA GLU A 224 -3.91 -3.59 16.09
C GLU A 224 -3.28 -4.98 16.17
N SER A 225 -3.83 -5.94 15.41
CA SER A 225 -3.30 -7.30 15.38
C SER A 225 -3.52 -7.97 14.03
N VAL A 226 -2.67 -8.94 13.73
CA VAL A 226 -2.82 -9.89 12.62
C VAL A 226 -2.52 -11.30 13.12
N SER A 227 -3.25 -12.31 12.62
CA SER A 227 -3.12 -13.70 13.08
C SER A 227 -1.78 -14.34 12.71
N ILE A 228 -1.19 -13.95 11.58
CA ILE A 228 0.11 -14.41 11.10
C ILE A 228 0.84 -13.27 10.39
N PHE A 229 2.18 -13.36 10.34
CA PHE A 229 3.11 -12.35 9.82
C PHE A 229 3.21 -11.10 10.70
N GLY A 230 3.97 -10.13 10.21
CA GLY A 230 4.12 -8.84 10.87
C GLY A 230 3.14 -7.80 10.34
N ILE A 231 2.89 -6.77 11.15
CA ILE A 231 2.23 -5.55 10.69
C ILE A 231 3.30 -4.69 10.00
N SER A 232 2.95 -4.09 8.87
CA SER A 232 3.83 -3.15 8.14
C SER A 232 4.24 -1.99 9.04
N SER A 233 5.52 -1.72 9.15
CA SER A 233 6.04 -0.59 9.96
C SER A 233 5.78 0.79 9.35
N THR A 234 5.35 0.85 8.10
CA THR A 234 5.10 2.10 7.36
C THR A 234 3.63 2.32 7.03
N ASN A 235 2.84 1.24 6.98
CA ASN A 235 1.44 1.27 6.57
C ASN A 235 0.52 0.61 7.62
N ASP A 236 0.87 0.73 8.88
CA ASP A 236 0.10 0.24 10.03
C ASP A 236 -1.09 1.13 10.38
N VAL A 237 -1.09 2.40 9.93
CA VAL A 237 -2.18 3.36 10.12
C VAL A 237 -2.65 3.92 8.80
N TYR A 238 -3.97 3.97 8.61
CA TYR A 238 -4.64 4.69 7.52
C TYR A 238 -5.24 5.99 8.05
N PRO A 239 -4.70 7.16 7.66
CA PRO A 239 -5.20 8.47 8.08
C PRO A 239 -6.28 8.97 7.10
N LEU A 240 -7.55 8.64 7.35
CA LEU A 240 -8.67 9.17 6.57
C LEU A 240 -8.92 10.63 6.97
N ALA A 241 -8.38 11.55 6.17
CA ALA A 241 -8.59 12.98 6.36
C ALA A 241 -9.77 13.46 5.51
N ILE A 242 -10.71 14.15 6.13
CA ILE A 242 -11.91 14.67 5.47
C ILE A 242 -12.13 16.14 5.83
N ARG A 243 -12.67 16.86 4.88
CA ARG A 243 -13.19 18.22 5.07
C ARG A 243 -14.69 18.24 4.85
N ILE A 244 -15.45 18.63 5.85
CA ILE A 244 -16.88 18.84 5.74
C ILE A 244 -17.13 20.30 5.35
N LEU A 245 -17.66 20.50 4.17
CA LEU A 245 -18.02 21.81 3.66
C LEU A 245 -19.38 22.24 4.22
N GLY A 246 -19.43 23.42 4.80
CA GLY A 246 -20.68 24.04 5.21
C GLY A 246 -21.54 24.46 4.01
N PRO A 247 -22.80 24.82 4.23
CA PRO A 247 -23.61 25.45 3.21
C PRO A 247 -22.95 26.73 2.75
N GLN A 248 -23.09 27.03 1.46
CA GLN A 248 -22.63 28.30 0.94
C GLN A 248 -23.39 29.44 1.65
N LEU A 249 -22.66 30.41 2.20
CA LEU A 249 -23.28 31.54 2.88
C LEU A 249 -24.10 32.38 1.92
N ASP A 250 -25.27 32.84 2.38
CA ASP A 250 -26.05 33.83 1.65
C ASP A 250 -25.33 35.18 1.65
N ARG A 251 -25.02 35.69 0.48
CA ARG A 251 -24.27 36.94 0.25
C ARG A 251 -25.13 38.11 -0.12
N THR A 252 -26.47 37.96 -0.09
CA THR A 252 -27.42 38.98 -0.57
C THR A 252 -27.23 40.35 0.09
N ASN A 253 -26.87 40.34 1.38
CA ASN A 253 -26.67 41.58 2.15
C ASN A 253 -25.19 42.01 2.25
N TRP A 254 -24.27 41.26 1.67
CA TRP A 254 -22.85 41.61 1.72
C TRP A 254 -22.58 42.82 0.83
N THR A 255 -21.60 43.60 1.21
CA THR A 255 -21.10 44.70 0.36
C THR A 255 -19.63 44.52 0.08
N ILE A 256 -19.18 45.00 -1.06
CA ILE A 256 -17.81 44.89 -1.50
C ILE A 256 -17.33 46.24 -2.05
N GLU A 257 -16.12 46.61 -1.66
CA GLU A 257 -15.41 47.79 -2.14
C GLU A 257 -14.05 47.37 -2.71
N ALA A 258 -13.51 48.15 -3.62
CA ALA A 258 -12.18 47.97 -4.15
C ALA A 258 -11.43 49.30 -4.19
N ASN A 259 -10.11 49.26 -4.03
CA ASN A 259 -9.27 50.45 -4.19
C ASN A 259 -9.11 50.84 -5.66
N THR A 260 -9.57 50.03 -6.60
CA THR A 260 -9.53 50.29 -8.04
C THR A 260 -10.63 49.51 -8.77
N GLN A 261 -11.17 50.08 -9.85
CA GLN A 261 -12.16 49.41 -10.68
C GLN A 261 -12.13 49.96 -12.10
N GLU A 262 -12.63 49.18 -13.08
CA GLU A 262 -12.76 49.59 -14.50
C GLU A 262 -14.22 49.56 -14.96
N PRO A 263 -15.00 50.60 -14.67
CA PRO A 263 -16.46 50.60 -14.93
C PRO A 263 -16.82 50.74 -16.41
N ASN A 264 -15.91 51.17 -17.27
CA ASN A 264 -16.20 51.55 -18.66
C ASN A 264 -15.50 50.68 -19.70
N GLY A 265 -14.32 50.15 -19.37
CA GLY A 265 -13.47 49.42 -20.31
C GLY A 265 -13.86 47.98 -20.56
N GLU A 266 -14.66 47.40 -19.67
CA GLU A 266 -14.97 45.95 -19.68
C GLU A 266 -16.36 45.63 -20.22
N GLY A 267 -17.06 46.63 -20.78
CA GLY A 267 -18.43 46.48 -21.27
C GLY A 267 -19.47 46.58 -20.16
N SER A 268 -20.74 46.64 -20.57
CA SER A 268 -21.85 46.83 -19.64
C SER A 268 -21.99 45.72 -18.63
N GLY A 269 -21.99 46.03 -17.35
CA GLY A 269 -22.21 45.10 -16.26
C GLY A 269 -20.94 44.40 -15.72
N ASN A 270 -19.75 44.80 -16.20
CA ASN A 270 -18.47 44.28 -15.74
C ASN A 270 -17.57 45.35 -15.13
N GLY A 271 -16.46 44.94 -14.53
CA GLY A 271 -15.36 45.77 -14.07
C GLY A 271 -15.53 46.40 -12.69
N VAL A 272 -16.73 46.41 -12.12
CA VAL A 272 -17.02 46.95 -10.79
C VAL A 272 -16.96 45.89 -9.69
N PRO A 273 -16.66 46.29 -8.41
CA PRO A 273 -16.47 45.32 -7.32
C PRO A 273 -17.68 44.40 -7.08
N SER A 274 -18.92 44.90 -7.26
CA SER A 274 -20.13 44.07 -7.06
C SER A 274 -20.20 42.84 -7.93
N CYS A 275 -19.54 42.84 -9.10
CA CYS A 275 -19.45 41.66 -9.97
C CYS A 275 -18.66 40.49 -9.34
N ALA A 276 -17.85 40.72 -8.33
CA ALA A 276 -17.15 39.68 -7.62
C ALA A 276 -18.03 38.98 -6.56
N LEU A 277 -19.21 39.51 -6.25
CA LEU A 277 -20.15 38.93 -5.27
C LEU A 277 -21.48 38.46 -5.85
N ASP A 278 -21.82 38.81 -7.09
CA ASP A 278 -23.12 38.58 -7.69
C ASP A 278 -23.44 37.11 -8.00
N GLY A 279 -22.46 36.22 -7.89
CA GLY A 279 -22.62 34.80 -8.16
C GLY A 279 -22.74 34.44 -9.64
N ASN A 280 -22.52 35.39 -10.53
CA ASN A 280 -22.61 35.19 -11.97
C ASN A 280 -21.20 34.98 -12.58
N PRO A 281 -20.87 33.79 -13.10
CA PRO A 281 -19.56 33.52 -13.66
C PRO A 281 -19.25 34.30 -14.95
N SER A 282 -20.25 34.96 -15.54
CA SER A 282 -20.09 35.79 -16.74
C SER A 282 -19.75 37.24 -16.43
N THR A 283 -19.86 37.67 -15.18
CA THR A 283 -19.46 38.99 -14.71
C THR A 283 -18.17 38.92 -13.91
N TYR A 284 -17.42 39.99 -13.86
CA TYR A 284 -16.13 40.03 -13.16
C TYR A 284 -15.75 41.44 -12.76
N TRP A 285 -15.01 41.60 -11.69
CA TRP A 285 -14.29 42.80 -11.33
C TRP A 285 -12.97 42.90 -12.10
N HIS A 286 -12.59 44.12 -12.46
CA HIS A 286 -11.27 44.38 -13.04
C HIS A 286 -10.70 45.69 -12.46
N SER A 287 -9.38 45.74 -12.23
CA SER A 287 -8.69 46.97 -11.86
C SER A 287 -8.69 47.99 -13.02
N SER A 288 -8.55 49.28 -12.72
CA SER A 288 -8.54 50.32 -13.76
C SER A 288 -7.39 50.15 -14.75
N TRP A 289 -7.68 50.30 -16.02
CA TRP A 289 -6.70 50.25 -17.10
C TRP A 289 -6.96 51.29 -18.20
N GLN A 290 -8.22 51.58 -18.53
CA GLN A 290 -8.57 52.46 -19.66
C GLN A 290 -8.16 53.92 -19.40
N SER A 291 -8.27 54.38 -18.17
CA SER A 291 -7.89 55.76 -17.74
C SER A 291 -6.56 55.82 -16.99
N GLY A 292 -5.79 54.75 -17.08
CA GLY A 292 -4.51 54.57 -16.38
C GLY A 292 -4.56 53.40 -15.40
N SER A 293 -3.45 52.66 -15.28
CA SER A 293 -3.33 51.51 -14.40
C SER A 293 -3.14 51.96 -12.94
N HIS A 294 -3.87 51.33 -12.03
CA HIS A 294 -3.65 51.49 -10.59
C HIS A 294 -2.42 50.70 -10.14
N ALA A 295 -1.65 51.27 -9.23
CA ALA A 295 -0.48 50.55 -8.66
C ALA A 295 -0.90 49.41 -7.72
N LEU A 296 -0.12 48.35 -7.66
CA LEU A 296 -0.27 47.26 -6.69
C LEU A 296 0.02 47.74 -5.25
N PRO A 297 -0.64 47.14 -4.22
CA PRO A 297 -1.57 46.04 -4.29
C PRO A 297 -2.98 46.45 -4.74
N HIS A 298 -3.67 45.50 -5.40
CA HIS A 298 -5.09 45.62 -5.62
C HIS A 298 -5.84 44.98 -4.45
N GLU A 299 -6.87 45.65 -3.93
CA GLU A 299 -7.58 45.21 -2.72
C GLU A 299 -9.08 45.14 -2.98
N LEU A 300 -9.69 44.07 -2.53
CA LEU A 300 -11.13 43.87 -2.43
C LEU A 300 -11.49 43.71 -0.96
N ILE A 301 -12.36 44.58 -0.45
CA ILE A 301 -12.82 44.54 0.95
C ILE A 301 -14.27 44.10 0.95
N ILE A 302 -14.57 42.97 1.57
CA ILE A 302 -15.92 42.42 1.69
C ILE A 302 -16.40 42.63 3.13
N ASP A 303 -17.53 43.32 3.28
CA ASP A 303 -18.22 43.43 4.55
C ASP A 303 -19.40 42.45 4.56
N THR A 304 -19.32 41.47 5.38
CA THR A 304 -20.32 40.40 5.53
C THR A 304 -21.53 40.82 6.38
N LYS A 305 -21.50 42.02 7.01
CA LYS A 305 -22.51 42.57 7.91
C LYS A 305 -22.70 41.85 9.23
N GLU A 306 -22.27 40.56 9.28
CA GLU A 306 -22.35 39.67 10.45
C GLU A 306 -21.05 38.96 10.62
N SER A 307 -20.81 38.39 11.81
CA SER A 307 -19.64 37.58 12.10
C SER A 307 -19.89 36.14 11.68
N TYR A 308 -19.02 35.58 10.81
CA TYR A 308 -19.06 34.20 10.37
C TYR A 308 -17.76 33.50 10.72
N THR A 309 -17.83 32.19 10.91
CA THR A 309 -16.66 31.31 10.90
C THR A 309 -16.55 30.69 9.52
N PHE A 310 -15.51 31.05 8.77
CA PHE A 310 -15.27 30.51 7.44
C PHE A 310 -14.46 29.22 7.54
N THR A 311 -14.92 28.18 6.84
CA THR A 311 -14.16 26.93 6.63
C THR A 311 -13.47 26.92 5.28
N GLN A 312 -13.98 27.70 4.33
CA GLN A 312 -13.42 27.80 2.99
C GLN A 312 -13.70 29.19 2.39
N PHE A 313 -12.78 29.70 1.61
CA PHE A 313 -12.93 30.86 0.75
C PHE A 313 -12.62 30.43 -0.68
N GLY A 314 -13.56 30.69 -1.59
CA GLY A 314 -13.41 30.41 -3.02
C GLY A 314 -13.29 31.71 -3.82
N LEU A 315 -12.29 31.76 -4.70
CA LEU A 315 -12.13 32.81 -5.70
C LEU A 315 -12.26 32.17 -7.09
N MET A 316 -13.16 32.71 -7.89
CA MET A 316 -13.30 32.34 -9.30
C MET A 316 -12.58 33.34 -10.17
N GLN A 317 -11.61 32.93 -10.93
CA GLN A 317 -10.95 33.74 -11.93
C GLN A 317 -11.92 34.04 -13.08
N ARG A 318 -11.73 35.19 -13.77
CA ARG A 318 -12.46 35.53 -14.99
C ARG A 318 -12.50 34.39 -15.98
N GLN A 319 -13.67 34.03 -16.44
CA GLN A 319 -13.93 32.93 -17.35
C GLN A 319 -13.89 33.37 -18.83
N HIS A 320 -12.80 33.96 -19.30
CA HIS A 320 -12.66 34.36 -20.68
C HIS A 320 -11.33 33.84 -21.28
N ASP A 321 -11.41 33.07 -22.35
CA ASP A 321 -10.32 32.29 -22.92
C ASP A 321 -9.03 33.09 -23.26
N SER A 322 -9.16 34.37 -23.56
CA SER A 322 -8.01 35.19 -23.98
C SER A 322 -7.22 35.82 -22.81
N TYR A 323 -7.68 35.67 -21.55
CA TYR A 323 -7.12 36.37 -20.38
C TYR A 323 -7.02 35.49 -19.13
N MET A 324 -7.06 34.16 -19.31
CA MET A 324 -6.98 33.23 -18.19
C MET A 324 -5.56 33.05 -17.67
N ASP A 325 -4.56 33.50 -18.39
CA ASP A 325 -3.12 33.32 -18.05
C ASP A 325 -2.47 34.57 -17.45
N ALA A 326 -3.24 35.55 -17.07
CA ALA A 326 -2.75 36.85 -16.53
C ALA A 326 -2.68 36.90 -15.01
#